data_1ce6764cfafb3206f2086b93427cfd40
#
_entry.id   1ce6764cfafb3206f2086b93427cfd40
#
_cell.length_a   1.000
_cell.length_b   1.000
_cell.length_c   1.000
_cell.angle_alpha   90.00
_cell.angle_beta   90.00
_cell.angle_gamma   90.00
#
_symmetry.space_group_name_H-M   'P 1'
#
loop_
_entity.id
_entity.type
_entity.pdbx_description
1 polymer ?
#
loop_
_entity_poly.entity_id
_entity_poly.type
_entity_poly.pdbx_seq_one_letter_code
_entity_poly.pdbx_strand_id
1 'polypeptide(L)'
;AELLYGSGLRISEALGLNDTDVDPDAGYVRVLGKGSRERLAPLSDTSRETLAIWKKMRPLIAVPEEPALFTGARGKRLDRREARRILEELCRAAGLDRTISPHVLRHSFATHLLAAGADLRAVQELLGHARLSTTQRYTQISLEHLMKVYDSSHPLAQEDGGNCLLYTSPSPR
;
A
#
# COMPACT_ATOMS: atom_id res chain seq x y z
N ALA A 1 -3.18 5.34 3.53
CA ALA A 1 -2.00 4.77 4.21
C ALA A 1 -1.81 3.30 3.79
N GLU A 2 -2.85 2.46 3.95
CA GLU A 2 -2.79 1.00 3.73
C GLU A 2 -2.19 0.58 2.38
N LEU A 3 -2.59 1.16 1.25
CA LEU A 3 -2.00 0.81 -0.05
C LEU A 3 -0.51 1.15 -0.18
N LEU A 4 -0.02 2.13 0.56
CA LEU A 4 1.40 2.47 0.57
C LEU A 4 2.21 1.47 1.39
N TYR A 5 1.64 1.01 2.51
CA TYR A 5 2.26 0.09 3.43
C TYR A 5 1.93 -1.37 3.08
N GLY A 6 0.65 -1.71 2.86
CA GLY A 6 0.19 -3.09 2.64
C GLY A 6 0.35 -3.61 1.20
N SER A 7 0.64 -2.73 0.24
CA SER A 7 0.85 -3.11 -1.18
C SER A 7 2.12 -2.49 -1.77
N GLY A 8 2.84 -1.71 -1.00
CA GLY A 8 4.08 -1.06 -1.40
C GLY A 8 3.94 -0.11 -2.59
N LEU A 9 2.78 0.53 -2.79
CA LEU A 9 2.58 1.47 -3.88
C LEU A 9 3.37 2.77 -3.68
N ARG A 10 3.79 3.40 -4.78
CA ARG A 10 4.22 4.80 -4.76
C ARG A 10 3.00 5.69 -4.55
N ILE A 11 3.17 6.83 -3.89
CA ILE A 11 2.05 7.78 -3.71
C ILE A 11 1.43 8.19 -5.04
N SER A 12 2.22 8.42 -6.08
CA SER A 12 1.73 8.74 -7.42
C SER A 12 0.95 7.59 -8.06
N GLU A 13 1.35 6.35 -7.83
CA GLU A 13 0.64 5.17 -8.29
C GLU A 13 -0.71 5.07 -7.58
N ALA A 14 -0.74 5.17 -6.25
CA ALA A 14 -1.98 5.12 -5.48
C ALA A 14 -2.97 6.24 -5.87
N LEU A 15 -2.49 7.47 -6.05
CA LEU A 15 -3.32 8.60 -6.45
C LEU A 15 -3.79 8.51 -7.93
N GLY A 16 -3.05 7.77 -8.76
CA GLY A 16 -3.41 7.51 -10.15
C GLY A 16 -4.51 6.47 -10.35
N LEU A 17 -4.81 5.67 -9.34
CA LEU A 17 -5.80 4.58 -9.45
C LEU A 17 -7.20 5.10 -9.73
N ASN A 18 -7.91 4.37 -10.57
CA ASN A 18 -9.35 4.48 -10.75
C ASN A 18 -10.07 3.41 -9.92
N ASP A 19 -11.36 3.58 -9.72
CA ASP A 19 -12.18 2.60 -8.99
C ASP A 19 -12.19 1.23 -9.65
N THR A 20 -12.09 1.20 -10.98
CA THR A 20 -12.01 -0.02 -11.80
C THR A 20 -10.66 -0.73 -11.77
N ASP A 21 -9.60 -0.08 -11.26
CA ASP A 21 -8.27 -0.69 -11.18
C ASP A 21 -8.11 -1.60 -9.96
N VAL A 22 -9.10 -1.59 -9.06
CA VAL A 22 -9.08 -2.37 -7.82
C VAL A 22 -10.14 -3.45 -7.84
N ASP A 23 -9.69 -4.67 -7.72
CA ASP A 23 -10.51 -5.83 -7.48
C ASP A 23 -10.17 -6.42 -6.11
N PRO A 24 -10.93 -6.08 -5.06
CA PRO A 24 -10.67 -6.57 -3.71
C PRO A 24 -10.85 -8.09 -3.59
N ASP A 25 -11.76 -8.68 -4.37
CA ASP A 25 -12.04 -10.11 -4.33
C ASP A 25 -10.91 -10.90 -5.00
N ALA A 26 -10.32 -10.35 -6.07
CA ALA A 26 -9.14 -10.92 -6.71
C ALA A 26 -7.85 -10.72 -5.92
N GLY A 27 -7.85 -9.87 -4.89
CA GLY A 27 -6.69 -9.66 -4.01
C GLY A 27 -5.53 -8.87 -4.62
N TYR A 28 -5.77 -8.12 -5.68
CA TYR A 28 -4.75 -7.27 -6.32
C TYR A 28 -5.29 -5.95 -6.84
N VAL A 29 -4.38 -5.03 -7.09
CA VAL A 29 -4.65 -3.76 -7.75
C VAL A 29 -3.79 -3.65 -9.01
N ARG A 30 -4.39 -3.19 -10.11
CA ARG A 30 -3.69 -2.91 -11.36
C ARG A 30 -3.06 -1.52 -11.30
N VAL A 31 -1.75 -1.46 -11.40
CA VAL A 31 -0.97 -0.22 -11.25
C VAL A 31 -0.30 0.12 -12.56
N LEU A 32 -0.48 1.34 -13.01
CA LEU A 32 0.24 1.89 -14.16
C LEU A 32 1.56 2.50 -13.69
N GLY A 33 2.67 1.86 -14.05
CA GLY A 33 4.02 2.33 -13.72
C GLY A 33 4.61 3.27 -14.77
N LYS A 34 5.88 3.64 -14.58
CA LYS A 34 6.62 4.50 -15.52
C LYS A 34 6.70 3.84 -16.91
N GLY A 35 6.38 4.62 -17.94
CA GLY A 35 6.37 4.14 -19.33
C GLY A 35 5.13 3.31 -19.69
N SER A 36 3.99 3.57 -19.03
CA SER A 36 2.72 2.88 -19.27
C SER A 36 2.77 1.36 -19.11
N ARG A 37 3.72 0.86 -18.33
CA ARG A 37 3.80 -0.57 -18.01
C ARG A 37 2.85 -0.88 -16.86
N GLU A 38 1.92 -1.76 -17.12
CA GLU A 38 1.03 -2.28 -16.09
C GLU A 38 1.74 -3.35 -15.25
N ARG A 39 1.47 -3.33 -13.97
CA ARG A 39 1.81 -4.41 -13.04
C ARG A 39 0.66 -4.66 -12.07
N LEU A 40 0.60 -5.87 -11.57
CA LEU A 40 -0.26 -6.18 -10.44
C LEU A 40 0.49 -5.91 -9.14
N ALA A 41 -0.15 -5.25 -8.21
CA ALA A 41 0.32 -5.12 -6.84
C ALA A 41 -0.68 -5.86 -5.93
N PRO A 42 -0.20 -6.74 -5.06
CA PRO A 42 -1.08 -7.49 -4.19
C PRO A 42 -1.69 -6.60 -3.13
N LEU A 43 -2.84 -6.99 -2.62
CA LEU A 43 -3.54 -6.36 -1.51
C LEU A 43 -3.41 -7.25 -0.27
N SER A 44 -2.90 -6.70 0.83
CA SER A 44 -3.00 -7.35 2.14
C SER A 44 -4.47 -7.47 2.58
N ASP A 45 -4.77 -8.36 3.49
CA ASP A 45 -6.13 -8.51 4.01
C ASP A 45 -6.65 -7.21 4.60
N THR A 46 -5.84 -6.51 5.39
CA THR A 46 -6.18 -5.18 5.93
C THR A 46 -6.45 -4.15 4.82
N SER A 47 -5.65 -4.17 3.74
CA SER A 47 -5.89 -3.29 2.58
C SER A 47 -7.21 -3.60 1.88
N ARG A 48 -7.55 -4.88 1.74
CA ARG A 48 -8.82 -5.33 1.13
C ARG A 48 -10.03 -4.85 1.94
N GLU A 49 -10.02 -5.08 3.24
CA GLU A 49 -11.08 -4.65 4.16
C GLU A 49 -11.26 -3.13 4.15
N THR A 50 -10.15 -2.38 4.27
CA THR A 50 -10.16 -0.92 4.25
C THR A 50 -10.69 -0.38 2.92
N LEU A 51 -10.29 -0.98 1.80
CA LEU A 51 -10.78 -0.61 0.48
C LEU A 51 -12.27 -0.93 0.31
N ALA A 52 -12.75 -2.05 0.84
CA ALA A 52 -14.17 -2.39 0.78
C ALA A 52 -15.02 -1.36 1.54
N ILE A 53 -14.55 -0.89 2.70
CA ILE A 53 -15.20 0.19 3.45
C ILE A 53 -15.15 1.49 2.64
N TRP A 54 -13.99 1.85 2.10
CA TRP A 54 -13.83 3.06 1.29
C TRP A 54 -14.75 3.06 0.06
N LYS A 55 -14.84 1.96 -0.67
CA LYS A 55 -15.71 1.83 -1.86
C LYS A 55 -17.18 2.07 -1.53
N LYS A 56 -17.64 1.69 -0.34
CA LYS A 56 -19.00 1.99 0.13
C LYS A 56 -19.22 3.47 0.45
N MET A 57 -18.19 4.15 0.96
CA MET A 57 -18.27 5.57 1.32
C MET A 57 -18.01 6.51 0.14
N ARG A 58 -17.20 6.09 -0.82
CA ARG A 58 -16.76 6.89 -1.96
C ARG A 58 -17.94 7.58 -2.71
N PRO A 59 -19.06 6.91 -3.04
CA PRO A 59 -20.18 7.53 -3.75
C PRO A 59 -20.82 8.72 -3.00
N LEU A 60 -20.64 8.81 -1.67
CA LEU A 60 -21.13 9.91 -0.86
C LEU A 60 -20.27 11.19 -0.99
N ILE A 61 -19.04 11.04 -1.50
CA ILE A 61 -18.03 12.11 -1.55
C ILE A 61 -17.71 12.48 -3.00
N ALA A 62 -17.58 11.48 -3.88
CA ALA A 62 -17.19 11.68 -5.28
C ALA A 62 -18.26 12.43 -6.06
N VAL A 63 -17.83 13.36 -6.93
CA VAL A 63 -18.74 13.95 -7.91
C VAL A 63 -19.17 12.90 -8.94
N PRO A 64 -20.34 13.06 -9.58
CA PRO A 64 -20.78 12.14 -10.63
C PRO A 64 -19.68 11.93 -11.69
N GLU A 65 -19.54 10.68 -12.14
CA GLU A 65 -18.59 10.27 -13.19
C GLU A 65 -17.09 10.41 -12.83
N GLU A 66 -16.73 10.76 -11.58
CA GLU A 66 -15.31 10.76 -11.18
C GLU A 66 -14.73 9.34 -11.17
N PRO A 67 -13.76 9.01 -12.02
CA PRO A 67 -13.21 7.65 -12.08
C PRO A 67 -12.22 7.37 -10.97
N ALA A 68 -11.63 8.38 -10.32
CA ALA A 68 -10.58 8.21 -9.35
C ALA A 68 -11.00 7.35 -8.16
N LEU A 69 -10.16 6.39 -7.76
CA LEU A 69 -10.37 5.61 -6.55
C LEU A 69 -10.41 6.52 -5.32
N PHE A 70 -9.43 7.40 -5.19
CA PHE A 70 -9.34 8.33 -4.06
C PHE A 70 -9.76 9.73 -4.49
N THR A 71 -10.71 10.27 -3.75
CA THR A 71 -11.25 11.62 -3.97
C THR A 71 -10.92 12.52 -2.77
N GLY A 72 -10.63 13.77 -3.04
CA GLY A 72 -10.46 14.81 -2.04
C GLY A 72 -11.78 15.43 -1.60
N ALA A 73 -11.72 16.46 -0.75
CA ALA A 73 -12.90 17.13 -0.19
C ALA A 73 -13.85 17.74 -1.25
N ARG A 74 -13.35 17.98 -2.46
CA ARG A 74 -14.16 18.50 -3.59
C ARG A 74 -14.82 17.40 -4.44
N GLY A 75 -14.69 16.15 -4.04
CA GLY A 75 -15.21 14.99 -4.76
C GLY A 75 -14.47 14.61 -6.04
N LYS A 76 -13.38 15.30 -6.38
CA LYS A 76 -12.50 15.02 -7.53
C LYS A 76 -11.25 14.25 -7.06
N ARG A 77 -10.49 13.70 -8.02
CA ARG A 77 -9.24 12.96 -7.74
C ARG A 77 -8.40 13.67 -6.67
N LEU A 78 -8.01 12.91 -5.66
CA LEU A 78 -7.16 13.37 -4.57
C LEU A 78 -5.79 13.81 -5.12
N ASP A 79 -5.40 15.04 -4.85
CA ASP A 79 -4.09 15.54 -5.23
C ASP A 79 -2.99 15.16 -4.22
N ARG A 80 -1.74 15.28 -4.64
CA ARG A 80 -0.58 14.88 -3.84
C ARG A 80 -0.39 15.74 -2.58
N ARG A 81 -0.76 17.01 -2.62
CA ARG A 81 -0.63 17.93 -1.49
C ARG A 81 -1.65 17.60 -0.41
N GLU A 82 -2.90 17.38 -0.82
CA GLU A 82 -3.98 16.98 0.08
C GLU A 82 -3.71 15.58 0.67
N ALA A 83 -3.23 14.63 -0.14
CA ALA A 83 -2.85 13.31 0.35
C ALA A 83 -1.75 13.37 1.42
N ARG A 84 -0.76 14.27 1.26
CA ARG A 84 0.28 14.47 2.27
C ARG A 84 -0.30 15.04 3.56
N ARG A 85 -1.19 16.05 3.46
CA ARG A 85 -1.87 16.63 4.63
C ARG A 85 -2.67 15.56 5.38
N ILE A 86 -3.39 14.68 4.67
CA ILE A 86 -4.13 13.57 5.28
C ILE A 86 -3.18 12.63 6.04
N LEU A 87 -2.02 12.29 5.45
CA LEU A 87 -1.03 11.46 6.14
C LEU A 87 -0.48 12.14 7.40
N GLU A 88 -0.23 13.45 7.37
CA GLU A 88 0.19 14.24 8.53
C GLU A 88 -0.87 14.22 9.64
N GLU A 89 -2.13 14.37 9.28
CA GLU A 89 -3.26 14.30 10.21
C GLU A 89 -3.40 12.90 10.83
N LEU A 90 -3.27 11.84 10.02
CA LEU A 90 -3.27 10.47 10.52
C LEU A 90 -2.13 10.20 11.49
N CYS A 91 -0.92 10.65 11.19
CA CYS A 91 0.23 10.51 12.11
C CYS A 91 -0.04 11.23 13.45
N ARG A 92 -0.58 12.44 13.38
CA ARG A 92 -0.93 13.22 14.58
C ARG A 92 -2.03 12.52 15.40
N ALA A 93 -3.07 12.02 14.74
CA ALA A 93 -4.16 11.29 15.39
C ALA A 93 -3.67 9.98 16.04
N ALA A 94 -2.65 9.35 15.48
CA ALA A 94 -2.01 8.16 16.04
C ALA A 94 -0.97 8.49 17.15
N GLY A 95 -0.82 9.76 17.55
CA GLY A 95 0.13 10.16 18.58
C GLY A 95 1.60 10.06 18.16
N LEU A 96 1.89 10.07 16.87
CA LEU A 96 3.26 9.99 16.36
C LEU A 96 3.91 11.39 16.38
N ASP A 97 5.09 11.49 16.98
CA ASP A 97 5.86 12.74 17.04
C ASP A 97 6.40 13.18 15.68
N ARG A 98 6.44 12.28 14.70
CA ARG A 98 6.97 12.55 13.37
C ARG A 98 5.98 12.12 12.30
N THR A 99 5.90 12.92 11.24
CA THR A 99 5.15 12.56 10.05
C THR A 99 5.87 11.45 9.29
N ILE A 100 5.17 10.34 9.08
CA ILE A 100 5.66 9.24 8.25
C ILE A 100 5.44 9.60 6.79
N SER A 101 6.51 9.62 6.00
CA SER A 101 6.39 9.89 4.57
C SER A 101 5.89 8.67 3.79
N PRO A 102 5.28 8.87 2.60
CA PRO A 102 4.90 7.76 1.70
C PRO A 102 6.06 6.82 1.36
N HIS A 103 7.28 7.35 1.27
CA HIS A 103 8.47 6.54 1.00
C HIS A 103 8.83 5.62 2.17
N VAL A 104 8.64 6.10 3.40
CA VAL A 104 8.88 5.29 4.60
C VAL A 104 7.88 4.14 4.66
N LEU A 105 6.58 4.39 4.41
CA LEU A 105 5.57 3.34 4.39
C LEU A 105 5.90 2.24 3.36
N ARG A 106 6.26 2.64 2.16
CA ARG A 106 6.67 1.70 1.11
C ARG A 106 7.99 0.97 1.46
N HIS A 107 8.95 1.65 2.09
CA HIS A 107 10.19 1.03 2.54
C HIS A 107 9.91 0.00 3.64
N SER A 108 9.02 0.30 4.58
CA SER A 108 8.58 -0.62 5.62
C SER A 108 7.95 -1.89 5.04
N PHE A 109 7.10 -1.76 4.03
CA PHE A 109 6.57 -2.90 3.28
C PHE A 109 7.68 -3.81 2.75
N ALA A 110 8.66 -3.22 2.03
CA ALA A 110 9.78 -3.99 1.48
C ALA A 110 10.60 -4.69 2.57
N THR A 111 10.88 -3.97 3.67
CA THR A 111 11.66 -4.49 4.80
C THR A 111 10.93 -5.64 5.49
N HIS A 112 9.62 -5.53 5.67
CA HIS A 112 8.82 -6.60 6.29
C HIS A 112 8.75 -7.84 5.42
N LEU A 113 8.59 -7.69 4.10
CA LEU A 113 8.64 -8.83 3.18
C LEU A 113 10.00 -9.56 3.25
N LEU A 114 11.11 -8.81 3.27
CA LEU A 114 12.45 -9.40 3.39
C LEU A 114 12.66 -10.07 4.74
N ALA A 115 12.20 -9.47 5.83
CA ALA A 115 12.25 -10.04 7.18
C ALA A 115 11.42 -11.32 7.29
N ALA A 116 10.32 -11.41 6.55
CA ALA A 116 9.49 -12.60 6.43
C ALA A 116 10.09 -13.69 5.53
N GLY A 117 11.30 -13.48 5.00
CA GLY A 117 11.99 -14.46 4.17
C GLY A 117 11.71 -14.39 2.67
N ALA A 118 11.05 -13.33 2.21
CA ALA A 118 10.86 -13.13 0.77
C ALA A 118 12.20 -12.88 0.06
N ASP A 119 12.35 -13.44 -1.14
CA ASP A 119 13.54 -13.21 -1.97
C ASP A 119 13.65 -11.73 -2.37
N LEU A 120 14.87 -11.16 -2.25
CA LEU A 120 15.14 -9.76 -2.56
C LEU A 120 14.74 -9.39 -4.00
N ARG A 121 14.99 -10.29 -4.94
CA ARG A 121 14.65 -10.08 -6.35
C ARG A 121 13.14 -10.02 -6.54
N ALA A 122 12.41 -10.92 -5.86
CA ALA A 122 10.95 -10.94 -5.84
C ALA A 122 10.39 -9.62 -5.33
N VAL A 123 10.92 -9.10 -4.23
CA VAL A 123 10.51 -7.82 -3.65
C VAL A 123 10.81 -6.66 -4.60
N GLN A 124 11.97 -6.66 -5.25
CA GLN A 124 12.34 -5.62 -6.22
C GLN A 124 11.41 -5.60 -7.44
N GLU A 125 11.07 -6.76 -7.97
CA GLU A 125 10.13 -6.89 -9.10
C GLU A 125 8.73 -6.43 -8.70
N LEU A 126 8.25 -6.85 -7.53
CA LEU A 126 6.96 -6.43 -6.96
C LEU A 126 6.88 -4.91 -6.82
N LEU A 127 7.96 -4.29 -6.39
CA LEU A 127 8.06 -2.84 -6.26
C LEU A 127 8.23 -2.10 -7.60
N GLY A 128 8.41 -2.82 -8.72
CA GLY A 128 8.54 -2.21 -10.05
C GLY A 128 9.86 -1.46 -10.21
N HIS A 129 10.99 -2.04 -9.78
CA HIS A 129 12.33 -1.55 -10.06
C HIS A 129 12.74 -1.95 -11.48
N ALA A 130 12.71 -1.01 -12.41
CA ALA A 130 12.78 -1.18 -13.87
C ALA A 130 14.14 -1.61 -14.47
N ARG A 131 15.09 -2.15 -13.72
CA ARG A 131 16.45 -2.42 -14.21
C ARG A 131 16.87 -3.88 -14.31
N LEU A 132 15.99 -4.82 -14.10
CA LEU A 132 16.34 -6.23 -14.33
C LEU A 132 15.63 -6.74 -15.59
N SER A 133 16.42 -6.94 -16.63
CA SER A 133 16.03 -7.47 -17.93
C SER A 133 15.80 -8.98 -17.88
N THR A 134 14.83 -9.42 -17.09
CA THR A 134 14.38 -10.81 -17.20
C THR A 134 12.89 -10.87 -16.91
N THR A 135 12.15 -11.13 -17.96
CA THR A 135 10.69 -11.30 -17.97
C THR A 135 10.30 -12.62 -17.32
N GLN A 136 10.60 -12.82 -16.05
CA GLN A 136 9.86 -13.78 -15.26
C GLN A 136 8.65 -13.02 -14.69
N ARG A 137 7.53 -13.15 -15.41
CA ARG A 137 6.24 -12.71 -14.90
C ARG A 137 5.96 -13.51 -13.63
N TYR A 138 5.91 -12.81 -12.50
CA TYR A 138 5.33 -13.41 -11.31
C TYR A 138 3.92 -13.87 -11.68
N THR A 139 3.67 -15.15 -11.53
CA THR A 139 2.34 -15.71 -11.66
C THR A 139 1.50 -15.26 -10.46
N GLN A 140 0.20 -15.22 -10.62
CA GLN A 140 -0.74 -14.91 -9.53
C GLN A 140 -0.43 -15.76 -8.28
N ILE A 141 -0.08 -17.02 -8.45
CA ILE A 141 0.30 -17.98 -7.39
C ILE A 141 1.53 -17.49 -6.59
N SER A 142 2.53 -16.89 -7.27
CA SER A 142 3.72 -16.35 -6.60
C SER A 142 3.40 -15.11 -5.78
N LEU A 143 2.46 -14.27 -6.25
CA LEU A 143 1.98 -13.10 -5.52
C LEU A 143 1.16 -13.49 -4.30
N GLU A 144 0.27 -14.47 -4.42
CA GLU A 144 -0.51 -15.01 -3.31
C GLU A 144 0.38 -15.62 -2.22
N HIS A 145 1.44 -16.33 -2.62
CA HIS A 145 2.40 -16.87 -1.65
C HIS A 145 3.14 -15.77 -0.89
N LEU A 146 3.62 -14.74 -1.61
CA LEU A 146 4.28 -13.58 -1.00
C LEU A 146 3.36 -12.85 -0.03
N MET A 147 2.07 -12.72 -0.36
CA MET A 147 1.12 -12.07 0.51
C MET A 147 0.77 -12.89 1.74
N LYS A 148 0.64 -14.20 1.64
CA LYS A 148 0.49 -15.07 2.82
C LYS A 148 1.65 -14.91 3.80
N VAL A 149 2.89 -14.84 3.27
CA VAL A 149 4.08 -14.61 4.09
C VAL A 149 4.03 -13.21 4.72
N TYR A 150 3.63 -12.19 3.98
CA TYR A 150 3.49 -10.83 4.48
C TYR A 150 2.40 -10.72 5.56
N ASP A 151 1.20 -11.23 5.29
CA ASP A 151 0.06 -11.15 6.22
C ASP A 151 0.35 -11.90 7.52
N SER A 152 1.05 -13.06 7.46
CA SER A 152 1.49 -13.77 8.67
C SER A 152 2.53 -13.02 9.50
N SER A 153 3.25 -12.07 8.90
CA SER A 153 4.31 -11.27 9.52
C SER A 153 3.86 -9.83 9.81
N HIS A 154 2.66 -9.47 9.38
CA HIS A 154 2.14 -8.11 9.54
C HIS A 154 1.90 -7.81 11.04
N PRO A 155 2.35 -6.65 11.57
CA PRO A 155 2.17 -6.31 12.97
C PRO A 155 0.71 -6.38 13.46
N LEU A 156 -0.26 -6.10 12.58
CA LEU A 156 -1.70 -6.20 12.89
C LEU A 156 -2.26 -7.62 12.77
N ALA A 157 -1.54 -8.57 12.17
CA ALA A 157 -1.97 -9.96 12.11
C ALA A 157 -1.69 -10.73 13.42
N GLN A 158 -0.95 -10.13 14.35
CA GLN A 158 -0.60 -10.69 15.66
C GLN A 158 -1.50 -10.17 16.79
N GLU A 159 -2.68 -9.66 16.50
CA GLU A 159 -3.67 -9.30 17.52
C GLU A 159 -4.43 -10.52 18.07
N ASP A 160 -3.65 -11.48 18.61
CA ASP A 160 -4.10 -12.33 19.69
C ASP A 160 -3.08 -12.24 20.82
N GLY A 161 -3.34 -11.32 21.76
CA GLY A 161 -2.66 -11.27 23.06
C GLY A 161 -1.51 -10.30 23.22
N GLY A 162 -1.81 -9.05 23.52
CA GLY A 162 -1.04 -8.29 24.52
C GLY A 162 0.26 -7.62 24.06
N ASN A 163 0.23 -6.31 24.09
CA ASN A 163 1.37 -5.42 24.25
C ASN A 163 2.13 -5.01 22.98
N CYS A 164 1.66 -3.94 22.38
CA CYS A 164 2.43 -3.12 21.45
C CYS A 164 3.63 -2.49 22.18
N LEU A 165 4.76 -3.19 22.19
CA LEU A 165 6.01 -2.64 22.68
C LEU A 165 6.61 -1.75 21.60
N LEU A 166 6.57 -0.46 21.86
CA LEU A 166 7.34 0.60 21.22
C LEU A 166 8.80 0.16 21.03
N TYR A 167 9.20 -0.03 19.78
CA TYR A 167 10.59 -0.25 19.44
C TYR A 167 11.34 1.07 19.50
N THR A 168 11.88 1.39 20.67
CA THR A 168 12.88 2.44 20.85
C THR A 168 14.25 1.84 20.62
N SER A 169 14.81 2.00 19.44
CA SER A 169 16.23 1.76 19.19
C SER A 169 17.04 2.84 19.88
N PRO A 170 18.02 2.51 20.74
CA PRO A 170 18.99 3.48 21.23
C PRO A 170 19.95 3.87 20.10
N SER A 171 20.08 5.19 19.88
CA SER A 171 21.08 5.76 18.98
C SER A 171 22.50 5.46 19.50
N PRO A 172 23.44 4.96 18.68
CA PRO A 172 24.84 4.87 19.10
C PRO A 172 25.45 6.28 19.18
N ARG A 173 26.23 6.49 20.23
CA ARG A 173 27.04 7.68 20.45
C ARG A 173 28.24 7.72 19.51
#